data_883cfa6ce90dfb43f367e7bd69a6992e
#
_entry.id   883cfa6ce90dfb43f367e7bd69a6992e
#
_cell.length_a   1.000
_cell.length_b   1.000
_cell.length_c   1.000
_cell.angle_alpha   90.00
_cell.angle_beta   90.00
_cell.angle_gamma   90.00
#
_symmetry.space_group_name_H-M   'P 1'
#
loop_
_entity.id
_entity.type
_entity.pdbx_description
1 polymer ?
#
loop_
_entity_poly.entity_id
_entity_poly.type
_entity_poly.pdbx_seq_one_letter_code
_entity_poly.pdbx_strand_id
1 'polypeptide(L)'
;LLARIGTSDPVVPTADMARIIDGFGITRFGRATAKFDPADLAQVNAKVVQELTFSAVAERLDAVAVGGGEPFWMAVRDNLSGVAEAGDWWQICTQPITPVIDSANVTTAAADLLPDGDLEASIWQDWTKAVGAVSGAKGRGLFMPLRLALTGREKGPEIAPLLTFI
;
A
#
# COMPACT_ATOMS: atom_id res chain seq x y z
N LEU A 1 -9.55 -12.60 14.96
CA LEU A 1 -8.82 -13.87 15.08
C LEU A 1 -9.16 -14.58 16.39
N LEU A 2 -8.86 -14.00 17.57
CA LEU A 2 -9.03 -14.68 18.88
C LEU A 2 -10.44 -15.25 19.13
N ALA A 3 -11.49 -14.57 18.66
CA ALA A 3 -12.87 -15.02 18.78
C ALA A 3 -13.20 -16.28 17.94
N ARG A 4 -12.29 -16.73 17.09
CA ARG A 4 -12.47 -17.88 16.18
C ARG A 4 -11.41 -18.99 16.36
N ILE A 5 -10.31 -18.69 17.01
CA ILE A 5 -9.27 -19.67 17.31
C ILE A 5 -9.87 -20.77 18.23
N GLY A 6 -9.67 -22.04 17.86
CA GLY A 6 -10.27 -23.17 18.56
C GLY A 6 -11.71 -23.52 18.12
N THR A 7 -12.23 -22.85 17.11
CA THR A 7 -13.50 -23.20 16.43
C THR A 7 -13.21 -23.74 15.03
N SER A 8 -14.20 -24.35 14.39
CA SER A 8 -14.18 -24.71 12.96
C SER A 8 -14.62 -23.56 12.04
N ASP A 9 -15.03 -22.43 12.60
CA ASP A 9 -15.52 -21.30 11.83
C ASP A 9 -14.35 -20.57 11.12
N PRO A 10 -14.54 -20.08 9.90
CA PRO A 10 -13.52 -19.33 9.20
C PRO A 10 -13.25 -17.99 9.91
N VAL A 11 -11.99 -17.56 9.87
CA VAL A 11 -11.59 -16.23 10.31
C VAL A 11 -11.91 -15.24 9.19
N VAL A 12 -12.98 -14.47 9.36
CA VAL A 12 -13.34 -13.39 8.44
C VAL A 12 -12.77 -12.08 9.01
N PRO A 13 -11.91 -11.38 8.27
CA PRO A 13 -11.44 -10.05 8.68
C PRO A 13 -12.63 -9.10 8.82
N THR A 14 -12.65 -8.31 9.88
CA THR A 14 -13.64 -7.26 10.07
C THR A 14 -13.15 -6.27 11.14
N ALA A 15 -13.43 -5.00 10.93
CA ALA A 15 -13.26 -3.94 11.92
C ALA A 15 -14.52 -3.77 12.81
N ASP A 16 -15.62 -4.42 12.45
CA ASP A 16 -16.91 -4.30 13.15
C ASP A 16 -16.96 -5.24 14.37
N MET A 17 -16.88 -4.66 15.56
CA MET A 17 -16.94 -5.37 16.83
C MET A 17 -18.31 -6.02 17.06
N ALA A 18 -19.41 -5.40 16.61
CA ALA A 18 -20.74 -5.95 16.76
C ALA A 18 -20.88 -7.28 16.02
N ARG A 19 -20.35 -7.37 14.79
CA ARG A 19 -20.30 -8.63 14.03
C ARG A 19 -19.48 -9.71 14.71
N ILE A 20 -18.41 -9.34 15.41
CA ILE A 20 -17.60 -10.29 16.17
C ILE A 20 -18.38 -10.83 17.36
N ILE A 21 -19.07 -9.95 18.09
CA ILE A 21 -19.89 -10.30 19.27
C ILE A 21 -21.06 -11.19 18.87
N ASP A 22 -21.85 -10.80 17.86
CA ASP A 22 -23.00 -11.57 17.37
C ASP A 22 -22.62 -12.96 16.89
N GLY A 23 -21.45 -13.08 16.27
CA GLY A 23 -20.90 -14.34 15.80
C GLY A 23 -20.19 -15.17 16.87
N PHE A 24 -20.01 -14.66 18.11
CA PHE A 24 -19.33 -15.39 19.16
C PHE A 24 -20.26 -16.36 19.89
N GLY A 25 -19.79 -17.60 20.09
CA GLY A 25 -20.51 -18.61 20.85
C GLY A 25 -19.56 -19.58 21.53
N ILE A 26 -19.58 -19.64 22.87
CA ILE A 26 -18.68 -20.50 23.64
C ILE A 26 -18.84 -21.99 23.29
N THR A 27 -20.04 -22.38 22.86
CA THR A 27 -20.34 -23.77 22.48
C THR A 27 -19.72 -24.20 21.14
N ARG A 28 -19.17 -23.25 20.39
CA ARG A 28 -18.49 -23.52 19.10
C ARG A 28 -17.02 -23.94 19.27
N PHE A 29 -16.48 -23.75 20.50
CA PHE A 29 -15.10 -24.08 20.75
C PHE A 29 -14.90 -25.58 20.95
N GLY A 30 -13.98 -26.16 20.17
CA GLY A 30 -13.59 -27.56 20.27
C GLY A 30 -12.69 -27.81 21.48
N ARG A 31 -12.50 -29.10 21.81
CA ARG A 31 -11.57 -29.54 22.88
C ARG A 31 -10.12 -29.68 22.40
N ALA A 32 -9.91 -29.55 21.09
CA ALA A 32 -8.57 -29.64 20.52
C ALA A 32 -7.74 -28.41 20.91
N THR A 33 -6.43 -28.58 21.04
CA THR A 33 -5.50 -27.49 21.30
C THR A 33 -5.59 -26.43 20.21
N ALA A 34 -5.96 -25.21 20.57
CA ALA A 34 -5.98 -24.10 19.65
C ALA A 34 -4.54 -23.76 19.19
N LYS A 35 -4.35 -23.61 17.88
CA LYS A 35 -3.08 -23.17 17.30
C LYS A 35 -3.19 -21.70 16.93
N PHE A 36 -2.27 -20.90 17.42
CA PHE A 36 -2.10 -19.50 17.06
C PHE A 36 -0.89 -19.37 16.15
N ASP A 37 -1.10 -18.82 14.96
CA ASP A 37 -0.03 -18.46 14.04
C ASP A 37 0.03 -16.91 13.93
N PRO A 38 1.17 -16.28 14.27
CA PRO A 38 1.35 -14.84 14.06
C PRO A 38 1.20 -14.41 12.58
N ALA A 39 1.49 -15.30 11.64
CA ALA A 39 1.29 -15.00 10.21
C ALA A 39 -0.19 -14.84 9.85
N ASP A 40 -1.06 -15.66 10.44
CA ASP A 40 -2.52 -15.52 10.27
C ASP A 40 -3.01 -14.17 10.83
N LEU A 41 -2.46 -13.76 11.99
CA LEU A 41 -2.79 -12.45 12.56
C LEU A 41 -2.37 -11.31 11.62
N ALA A 42 -1.15 -11.36 11.08
CA ALA A 42 -0.65 -10.36 10.15
C ALA A 42 -1.53 -10.26 8.89
N GLN A 43 -1.94 -11.40 8.32
CA GLN A 43 -2.82 -11.43 7.16
C GLN A 43 -4.22 -10.86 7.47
N VAL A 44 -4.80 -11.21 8.61
CA VAL A 44 -6.10 -10.68 9.03
C VAL A 44 -5.99 -9.17 9.27
N ASN A 45 -4.91 -8.71 9.92
CA ASN A 45 -4.68 -7.28 10.16
C ASN A 45 -4.56 -6.50 8.86
N ALA A 46 -3.76 -6.97 7.89
CA ALA A 46 -3.63 -6.33 6.59
C ALA A 46 -4.99 -6.16 5.90
N LYS A 47 -5.82 -7.21 5.87
CA LYS A 47 -7.16 -7.13 5.28
C LYS A 47 -8.09 -6.16 6.01
N VAL A 48 -8.01 -6.08 7.35
CA VAL A 48 -8.77 -5.09 8.12
C VAL A 48 -8.31 -3.67 7.77
N VAL A 49 -6.99 -3.43 7.70
CA VAL A 49 -6.42 -2.12 7.33
C VAL A 49 -6.91 -1.68 5.95
N GLN A 50 -6.93 -2.57 4.98
CA GLN A 50 -7.38 -2.31 3.62
C GLN A 50 -8.87 -1.93 3.52
N GLU A 51 -9.69 -2.32 4.49
CA GLU A 51 -11.12 -1.99 4.56
C GLU A 51 -11.41 -0.71 5.38
N LEU A 52 -10.42 -0.16 6.11
CA LEU A 52 -10.63 1.03 6.93
C LEU A 52 -10.90 2.27 6.07
N THR A 53 -11.92 3.04 6.46
CA THR A 53 -12.18 4.36 5.89
C THR A 53 -11.16 5.37 6.37
N PHE A 54 -10.98 6.46 5.63
CA PHE A 54 -10.10 7.56 6.06
C PHE A 54 -10.51 8.10 7.44
N SER A 55 -11.82 8.29 7.68
CA SER A 55 -12.31 8.78 8.97
C SER A 55 -11.95 7.89 10.16
N ALA A 56 -11.81 6.57 9.94
CA ALA A 56 -11.42 5.64 10.99
C ALA A 56 -9.91 5.67 11.32
N VAL A 57 -9.10 6.26 10.45
CA VAL A 57 -7.63 6.28 10.60
C VAL A 57 -7.04 7.69 10.71
N ALA A 58 -7.83 8.75 10.49
CA ALA A 58 -7.36 10.13 10.42
C ALA A 58 -6.48 10.53 11.61
N GLU A 59 -6.94 10.32 12.84
CA GLU A 59 -6.15 10.64 14.05
C GLU A 59 -4.83 9.85 14.13
N ARG A 60 -4.84 8.62 13.62
CA ARG A 60 -3.63 7.77 13.60
C ARG A 60 -2.65 8.20 12.52
N LEU A 61 -3.13 8.71 11.40
CA LEU A 61 -2.32 9.29 10.34
C LEU A 61 -1.71 10.61 10.80
N ASP A 62 -2.49 11.46 11.45
CA ASP A 62 -2.00 12.71 12.06
C ASP A 62 -0.90 12.45 13.09
N ALA A 63 -1.05 11.40 13.92
CA ALA A 63 -0.05 11.02 14.92
C ALA A 63 1.32 10.61 14.32
N VAL A 64 1.36 10.20 13.04
CA VAL A 64 2.59 9.88 12.30
C VAL A 64 2.90 10.93 11.23
N ALA A 65 2.32 12.12 11.35
CA ALA A 65 2.54 13.27 10.47
C ALA A 65 2.29 12.99 8.96
N VAL A 66 1.31 12.15 8.66
CA VAL A 66 0.88 11.87 7.28
C VAL A 66 -0.12 12.93 6.83
N GLY A 67 0.21 13.65 5.77
CA GLY A 67 -0.69 14.57 5.08
C GLY A 67 -1.46 13.90 3.92
N GLY A 68 -1.88 14.73 2.95
CA GLY A 68 -2.55 14.26 1.73
C GLY A 68 -3.98 13.77 1.91
N GLY A 69 -4.47 13.64 3.15
CA GLY A 69 -5.86 13.33 3.46
C GLY A 69 -6.36 11.99 2.91
N GLU A 70 -7.66 11.93 2.61
CA GLU A 70 -8.30 10.73 2.08
C GLU A 70 -7.71 10.26 0.73
N PRO A 71 -7.36 11.14 -0.23
CA PRO A 71 -6.74 10.70 -1.49
C PRO A 71 -5.44 9.92 -1.27
N PHE A 72 -4.58 10.37 -0.36
CA PHE A 72 -3.34 9.65 -0.05
C PHE A 72 -3.63 8.31 0.63
N TRP A 73 -4.54 8.29 1.63
CA TRP A 73 -4.94 7.05 2.29
C TRP A 73 -5.44 6.00 1.27
N MET A 74 -6.31 6.42 0.36
CA MET A 74 -6.83 5.53 -0.68
C MET A 74 -5.76 5.03 -1.65
N ALA A 75 -4.72 5.83 -1.92
CA ALA A 75 -3.62 5.42 -2.78
C ALA A 75 -2.72 4.35 -2.14
N VAL A 76 -2.57 4.33 -0.80
CA VAL A 76 -1.58 3.47 -0.14
C VAL A 76 -2.18 2.27 0.60
N ARG A 77 -3.41 2.37 1.15
CA ARG A 77 -3.98 1.42 2.11
C ARG A 77 -3.96 -0.04 1.66
N ASP A 78 -4.18 -0.30 0.37
CA ASP A 78 -4.27 -1.66 -0.18
C ASP A 78 -2.93 -2.41 -0.15
N ASN A 79 -1.84 -1.69 0.12
CA ASN A 79 -0.48 -2.24 0.22
C ASN A 79 0.07 -2.22 1.66
N LEU A 80 -0.75 -1.80 2.63
CA LEU A 80 -0.33 -1.69 4.02
C LEU A 80 -0.73 -2.92 4.84
N SER A 81 0.14 -3.29 5.77
CA SER A 81 -0.14 -4.27 6.82
C SER A 81 -0.52 -3.60 8.14
N GLY A 82 -0.23 -2.32 8.28
CA GLY A 82 -0.56 -1.49 9.43
C GLY A 82 -0.68 -0.02 9.06
N VAL A 83 -1.53 0.74 9.75
CA VAL A 83 -1.78 2.17 9.45
C VAL A 83 -0.52 3.01 9.55
N ALA A 84 0.39 2.70 10.49
CA ALA A 84 1.63 3.45 10.68
C ALA A 84 2.58 3.39 9.45
N GLU A 85 2.50 2.32 8.63
CA GLU A 85 3.31 2.19 7.41
C GLU A 85 2.98 3.27 6.37
N ALA A 86 1.81 3.93 6.48
CA ALA A 86 1.48 5.09 5.65
C ALA A 86 2.49 6.23 5.83
N GLY A 87 3.10 6.37 7.02
CA GLY A 87 4.13 7.36 7.28
C GLY A 87 5.39 7.17 6.43
N ASP A 88 5.80 5.93 6.21
CA ASP A 88 6.94 5.61 5.34
C ASP A 88 6.67 6.03 3.89
N TRP A 89 5.44 5.76 3.40
CA TRP A 89 5.05 6.16 2.05
C TRP A 89 4.90 7.68 1.91
N TRP A 90 4.40 8.33 2.96
CA TRP A 90 4.35 9.80 2.99
C TRP A 90 5.74 10.43 2.92
N GLN A 91 6.71 9.89 3.66
CA GLN A 91 8.10 10.33 3.58
C GLN A 91 8.69 10.12 2.18
N ILE A 92 8.44 8.96 1.55
CA ILE A 92 8.89 8.71 0.17
C ILE A 92 8.35 9.74 -0.82
N CYS A 93 7.09 10.16 -0.66
CA CYS A 93 6.48 11.15 -1.55
C CYS A 93 6.95 12.59 -1.28
N THR A 94 7.26 12.94 -0.02
CA THR A 94 7.45 14.34 0.38
C THR A 94 8.88 14.70 0.76
N GLN A 95 9.78 13.71 0.86
CA GLN A 95 11.17 13.94 1.23
C GLN A 95 12.11 13.45 0.11
N PRO A 96 13.30 14.04 -0.03
CA PRO A 96 14.31 13.52 -0.93
C PRO A 96 14.64 12.07 -0.59
N ILE A 97 14.58 11.18 -1.56
CA ILE A 97 15.00 9.80 -1.44
C ILE A 97 16.30 9.55 -2.16
N THR A 98 17.01 8.48 -1.82
CA THR A 98 18.11 7.98 -2.64
C THR A 98 17.54 7.05 -3.71
N PRO A 99 17.55 7.45 -5.00
CA PRO A 99 16.97 6.63 -6.06
C PRO A 99 17.81 5.36 -6.26
N VAL A 100 17.14 4.25 -6.58
CA VAL A 100 17.80 3.01 -7.02
C VAL A 100 17.74 2.98 -8.55
N ILE A 101 18.90 3.05 -9.20
CA ILE A 101 19.01 3.06 -10.66
C ILE A 101 19.28 1.63 -11.15
N ASP A 102 18.23 0.93 -11.51
CA ASP A 102 18.29 -0.43 -12.06
C ASP A 102 18.60 -0.45 -13.57
N SER A 103 18.14 0.58 -14.29
CA SER A 103 18.38 0.75 -15.74
C SER A 103 18.63 2.21 -16.08
N ALA A 104 19.88 2.57 -16.32
CA ALA A 104 20.26 3.93 -16.69
C ALA A 104 19.55 4.42 -17.96
N ASN A 105 19.38 3.56 -18.96
CA ASN A 105 18.69 3.90 -20.19
C ASN A 105 17.23 4.32 -19.94
N VAL A 106 16.51 3.57 -19.11
CA VAL A 106 15.10 3.89 -18.78
C VAL A 106 15.00 5.15 -17.93
N THR A 107 15.87 5.27 -16.90
CA THR A 107 15.81 6.42 -15.98
C THR A 107 16.27 7.71 -16.61
N THR A 108 17.26 7.67 -17.53
CA THR A 108 17.66 8.86 -18.32
C THR A 108 16.50 9.29 -19.24
N ALA A 109 15.93 8.36 -20.02
CA ALA A 109 14.78 8.69 -20.85
C ALA A 109 13.59 9.23 -20.04
N ALA A 110 13.38 8.70 -18.83
CA ALA A 110 12.33 9.17 -17.93
C ALA A 110 12.57 10.61 -17.45
N ALA A 111 13.81 10.94 -17.09
CA ALA A 111 14.19 12.29 -16.67
C ALA A 111 14.05 13.29 -17.84
N ASP A 112 14.52 12.92 -19.03
CA ASP A 112 14.48 13.78 -20.21
C ASP A 112 13.04 14.06 -20.70
N LEU A 113 12.11 13.14 -20.42
CA LEU A 113 10.70 13.22 -20.83
C LEU A 113 9.75 13.55 -19.65
N LEU A 114 10.29 13.91 -18.51
CA LEU A 114 9.46 14.30 -17.36
C LEU A 114 8.72 15.60 -17.70
N PRO A 115 7.38 15.63 -17.61
CA PRO A 115 6.63 16.85 -17.85
C PRO A 115 6.98 17.95 -16.86
N ASP A 116 6.97 19.20 -17.31
CA ASP A 116 7.09 20.36 -16.44
C ASP A 116 5.82 20.58 -15.62
N GLY A 117 5.96 21.00 -14.37
CA GLY A 117 4.86 21.34 -13.47
C GLY A 117 4.43 20.22 -12.54
N ASP A 118 3.26 20.36 -11.93
CA ASP A 118 2.72 19.40 -10.96
C ASP A 118 2.38 18.07 -11.65
N LEU A 119 2.82 16.98 -11.05
CA LEU A 119 2.58 15.64 -11.57
C LEU A 119 1.20 15.16 -11.13
N GLU A 120 0.35 14.85 -12.10
CA GLU A 120 -0.96 14.23 -11.86
C GLU A 120 -0.95 12.75 -12.23
N ALA A 121 -1.84 11.97 -11.62
CA ALA A 121 -1.99 10.54 -11.92
C ALA A 121 -2.28 10.26 -13.42
N SER A 122 -2.95 11.19 -14.11
CA SER A 122 -3.25 11.14 -15.55
C SER A 122 -1.99 11.12 -16.41
N ILE A 123 -0.92 11.77 -15.98
CA ILE A 123 0.35 11.89 -16.71
C ILE A 123 1.07 10.55 -16.80
N TRP A 124 0.89 9.68 -15.82
CA TRP A 124 1.62 8.42 -15.71
C TRP A 124 1.58 7.58 -16.98
N GLN A 125 0.42 7.43 -17.59
CA GLN A 125 0.24 6.58 -18.76
C GLN A 125 0.97 7.13 -19.97
N ASP A 126 0.84 8.42 -20.25
CA ASP A 126 1.45 9.05 -21.43
C ASP A 126 2.96 9.17 -21.27
N TRP A 127 3.42 9.55 -20.06
CA TRP A 127 4.85 9.61 -19.76
C TRP A 127 5.54 8.23 -19.88
N THR A 128 4.99 7.19 -19.26
CA THR A 128 5.57 5.84 -19.35
C THR A 128 5.53 5.29 -20.77
N LYS A 129 4.51 5.62 -21.56
CA LYS A 129 4.45 5.27 -22.98
C LYS A 129 5.57 5.95 -23.79
N ALA A 130 5.81 7.25 -23.55
CA ALA A 130 6.88 8.00 -24.19
C ALA A 130 8.26 7.45 -23.80
N VAL A 131 8.49 7.19 -22.52
CA VAL A 131 9.71 6.56 -22.00
C VAL A 131 9.95 5.20 -22.64
N GLY A 132 8.91 4.37 -22.73
CA GLY A 132 8.98 3.06 -23.39
C GLY A 132 9.32 3.14 -24.87
N ALA A 133 8.81 4.16 -25.58
CA ALA A 133 9.11 4.37 -27.00
C ALA A 133 10.58 4.76 -27.22
N VAL A 134 11.15 5.61 -26.37
CA VAL A 134 12.56 6.07 -26.48
C VAL A 134 13.54 5.01 -25.97
N SER A 135 13.27 4.40 -24.80
CA SER A 135 14.17 3.41 -24.21
C SER A 135 14.07 2.02 -24.86
N GLY A 136 12.99 1.72 -25.60
CA GLY A 136 12.69 0.38 -26.10
C GLY A 136 12.20 -0.60 -25.03
N ALA A 137 12.13 -0.18 -23.76
CA ALA A 137 11.75 -1.02 -22.62
C ALA A 137 10.22 -1.23 -22.58
N LYS A 138 9.79 -2.41 -22.08
CA LYS A 138 8.36 -2.78 -21.98
C LYS A 138 8.11 -3.59 -20.70
N GLY A 139 6.85 -3.58 -20.25
CA GLY A 139 6.42 -4.39 -19.09
C GLY A 139 7.31 -4.18 -17.87
N ARG A 140 7.73 -5.26 -17.23
CA ARG A 140 8.56 -5.18 -16.02
C ARG A 140 9.87 -4.40 -16.24
N GLY A 141 10.51 -4.53 -17.40
CA GLY A 141 11.76 -3.83 -17.73
C GLY A 141 11.61 -2.31 -17.87
N LEU A 142 10.38 -1.79 -18.04
CA LEU A 142 10.05 -0.38 -18.00
C LEU A 142 9.61 0.05 -16.60
N PHE A 143 8.63 -0.64 -16.01
CA PHE A 143 7.97 -0.18 -14.79
C PHE A 143 8.79 -0.40 -13.52
N MET A 144 9.64 -1.44 -13.46
CA MET A 144 10.46 -1.69 -12.27
C MET A 144 11.56 -0.63 -12.10
N PRO A 145 12.36 -0.27 -13.12
CA PRO A 145 13.32 0.83 -13.02
C PRO A 145 12.68 2.17 -12.63
N LEU A 146 11.50 2.50 -13.19
CA LEU A 146 10.78 3.71 -12.82
C LEU A 146 10.33 3.68 -11.36
N ARG A 147 9.77 2.56 -10.90
CA ARG A 147 9.39 2.38 -9.50
C ARG A 147 10.57 2.56 -8.55
N LEU A 148 11.68 1.89 -8.84
CA LEU A 148 12.90 1.96 -8.02
C LEU A 148 13.49 3.37 -7.98
N ALA A 149 13.47 4.08 -9.12
CA ALA A 149 13.93 5.46 -9.18
C ALA A 149 13.05 6.41 -8.36
N LEU A 150 11.72 6.25 -8.42
CA LEU A 150 10.74 7.11 -7.76
C LEU A 150 10.52 6.80 -6.29
N THR A 151 10.73 5.54 -5.86
CA THR A 151 10.36 5.11 -4.50
C THR A 151 11.49 4.45 -3.72
N GLY A 152 12.56 4.03 -4.38
CA GLY A 152 13.60 3.19 -3.80
C GLY A 152 13.14 1.76 -3.44
N ARG A 153 11.90 1.36 -3.80
CA ARG A 153 11.28 0.09 -3.37
C ARG A 153 10.77 -0.73 -4.56
N GLU A 154 10.98 -2.03 -4.52
CA GLU A 154 10.47 -2.97 -5.55
C GLU A 154 8.95 -3.21 -5.44
N LYS A 155 8.39 -3.11 -4.23
CA LYS A 155 6.98 -3.40 -3.93
C LYS A 155 6.34 -2.20 -3.24
N GLY A 156 5.03 -2.07 -3.41
CA GLY A 156 4.24 -1.04 -2.75
C GLY A 156 3.05 -0.58 -3.59
N PRO A 157 2.44 0.54 -3.25
CA PRO A 157 1.29 1.13 -3.93
C PRO A 157 1.54 1.37 -5.43
N GLU A 158 0.49 1.53 -6.20
CA GLU A 158 0.59 1.97 -7.58
C GLU A 158 1.22 3.36 -7.66
N ILE A 159 2.08 3.56 -8.67
CA ILE A 159 2.82 4.84 -8.79
C ILE A 159 1.91 5.97 -9.26
N ALA A 160 0.98 5.70 -10.19
CA ALA A 160 0.12 6.74 -10.75
C ALA A 160 -0.62 7.57 -9.68
N PRO A 161 -1.31 6.97 -8.68
CA PRO A 161 -1.93 7.74 -7.61
C PRO A 161 -0.95 8.46 -6.69
N LEU A 162 0.30 8.00 -6.60
CA LEU A 162 1.31 8.62 -5.75
C LEU A 162 1.94 9.85 -6.39
N LEU A 163 1.92 10.00 -7.72
CA LEU A 163 2.57 11.11 -8.42
C LEU A 163 2.09 12.48 -7.95
N THR A 164 0.82 12.61 -7.56
CA THR A 164 0.28 13.87 -7.04
C THR A 164 0.84 14.30 -5.68
N PHE A 165 1.62 13.42 -5.04
CA PHE A 165 2.23 13.68 -3.73
C PHE A 165 3.77 13.73 -3.78
N ILE A 166 4.37 13.48 -4.96
CA ILE A 166 5.82 13.48 -5.19
C ILE A 166 6.33 14.85 -5.65
#